data_f19815e40fa9156983e0323143e26e95
#
_entry.id   f19815e40fa9156983e0323143e26e95
#
_cell.length_a   1.000
_cell.length_b   1.000
_cell.length_c   1.000
_cell.angle_alpha   90.00
_cell.angle_beta   90.00
_cell.angle_gamma   90.00
#
_symmetry.space_group_name_H-M   'P 1'
#
loop_
_entity.id
_entity.type
_entity.pdbx_description
1 polymer ?
#
loop_
_entity_poly.entity_id
_entity_poly.type
_entity_poly.pdbx_seq_one_letter_code
_entity_poly.pdbx_strand_id
1 'polypeptide(L)'
;MPSKKPIYKKPYEPVNNVDESVWFSNDQPIMETDFTFVFNDRYPCVQGHKLFIPKENNSHFVGRSYGMAYDYGNQKIKAGEIDGFNVGMNMGECAGQTILWPHIHFIPRHRNDSKEPGGIRLAHPSGDHKQHY
;
A
#
# COMPACT_ATOMS: atom_id res chain seq x y z
N MET A 1 -5.79 34.75 0.76
CA MET A 1 -4.76 33.72 0.60
C MET A 1 -5.14 32.81 -0.54
N PRO A 2 -4.29 32.71 -1.54
CA PRO A 2 -4.58 31.75 -2.57
C PRO A 2 -4.60 30.34 -1.95
N SER A 3 -5.62 29.56 -2.28
CA SER A 3 -5.65 28.18 -1.88
C SER A 3 -4.46 27.47 -2.52
N LYS A 4 -3.66 26.81 -1.72
CA LYS A 4 -2.56 26.01 -2.25
C LYS A 4 -3.16 24.82 -3.00
N LYS A 5 -2.93 24.75 -4.29
CA LYS A 5 -3.26 23.54 -5.04
C LYS A 5 -2.40 22.40 -4.52
N PRO A 6 -2.94 21.18 -4.40
CA PRO A 6 -2.11 20.03 -4.06
C PRO A 6 -0.94 19.93 -5.02
N ILE A 7 0.25 19.71 -4.48
CA ILE A 7 1.43 19.43 -5.29
C ILE A 7 1.46 17.94 -5.55
N TYR A 8 1.19 17.54 -6.78
CA TYR A 8 1.30 16.15 -7.18
C TYR A 8 2.74 15.88 -7.59
N LYS A 9 3.35 14.87 -7.00
CA LYS A 9 4.66 14.43 -7.43
C LYS A 9 4.55 13.80 -8.80
N LYS A 10 5.54 14.11 -9.66
CA LYS A 10 5.65 13.43 -10.94
C LYS A 10 5.98 11.96 -10.68
N PRO A 11 5.30 11.01 -11.34
CA PRO A 11 5.63 9.61 -11.21
C PRO A 11 7.08 9.33 -11.61
N TYR A 12 7.69 8.35 -10.94
CA TYR A 12 8.98 7.82 -11.34
C TYR A 12 8.85 7.12 -12.70
N GLU A 13 9.91 7.17 -13.48
CA GLU A 13 9.94 6.47 -14.77
C GLU A 13 9.68 4.97 -14.57
N PRO A 14 8.95 4.32 -15.49
CA PRO A 14 8.74 2.89 -15.41
C PRO A 14 10.04 2.12 -15.55
N VAL A 15 10.13 1.00 -14.85
CA VAL A 15 11.29 0.12 -14.90
C VAL A 15 10.88 -1.26 -15.44
N ASN A 16 11.83 -2.00 -15.99
CA ASN A 16 11.58 -3.32 -16.57
C ASN A 16 11.63 -4.44 -15.53
N ASN A 17 12.35 -4.22 -14.45
CA ASN A 17 12.54 -5.19 -13.38
C ASN A 17 12.36 -4.52 -12.04
N VAL A 18 11.87 -5.27 -11.06
CA VAL A 18 11.64 -4.75 -9.70
C VAL A 18 12.93 -4.29 -9.03
N ASP A 19 14.05 -4.92 -9.30
CA ASP A 19 15.35 -4.57 -8.72
C ASP A 19 15.90 -3.25 -9.25
N GLU A 20 15.37 -2.72 -10.35
CA GLU A 20 15.67 -1.38 -10.83
C GLU A 20 14.80 -0.30 -10.16
N SER A 21 13.83 -0.71 -9.34
CA SER A 21 12.91 0.22 -8.69
C SER A 21 13.60 1.05 -7.62
N VAL A 22 12.98 2.18 -7.28
CA VAL A 22 13.48 3.10 -6.27
C VAL A 22 13.59 2.47 -4.88
N TRP A 23 12.79 1.45 -4.59
CA TRP A 23 12.87 0.75 -3.30
C TRP A 23 14.24 0.10 -3.10
N PHE A 24 14.72 -0.61 -4.11
CA PHE A 24 16.04 -1.28 -4.05
C PHE A 24 17.20 -0.29 -4.07
N SER A 25 17.00 0.94 -4.54
CA SER A 25 18.02 1.97 -4.51
C SER A 25 18.23 2.54 -3.10
N ASN A 26 17.22 2.46 -2.23
CA ASN A 26 17.21 3.14 -0.94
C ASN A 26 17.12 2.21 0.26
N ASP A 27 16.52 1.03 0.11
CA ASP A 27 16.20 0.16 1.23
C ASP A 27 16.51 -1.30 0.92
N GLN A 28 16.37 -2.15 1.93
CA GLN A 28 16.46 -3.59 1.82
C GLN A 28 15.10 -4.20 2.12
N PRO A 29 14.70 -5.27 1.45
CA PRO A 29 13.47 -5.97 1.81
C PRO A 29 13.60 -6.58 3.20
N ILE A 30 12.52 -6.52 3.99
CA ILE A 30 12.47 -7.12 5.32
C ILE A 30 12.02 -8.59 5.27
N MET A 31 11.35 -8.98 4.19
CA MET A 31 10.95 -10.36 3.92
C MET A 31 10.95 -10.59 2.41
N GLU A 32 11.10 -11.84 2.02
CA GLU A 32 11.06 -12.24 0.62
C GLU A 32 10.46 -13.64 0.51
N THR A 33 9.63 -13.83 -0.50
CA THR A 33 9.15 -15.15 -0.94
C THR A 33 9.48 -15.33 -2.42
N ASP A 34 9.06 -16.44 -3.01
CA ASP A 34 9.25 -16.65 -4.45
C ASP A 34 8.52 -15.61 -5.31
N PHE A 35 7.49 -14.97 -4.78
CA PHE A 35 6.62 -14.08 -5.55
C PHE A 35 6.71 -12.62 -5.13
N THR A 36 7.22 -12.32 -3.92
CA THR A 36 7.01 -11.01 -3.30
C THR A 36 8.22 -10.58 -2.51
N PHE A 37 8.55 -9.28 -2.61
CA PHE A 37 9.41 -8.61 -1.66
C PHE A 37 8.53 -7.78 -0.71
N VAL A 38 8.88 -7.75 0.57
CA VAL A 38 8.20 -6.90 1.55
C VAL A 38 9.18 -5.85 2.05
N PHE A 39 8.76 -4.59 1.95
CA PHE A 39 9.52 -3.44 2.45
C PHE A 39 8.71 -2.72 3.52
N ASN A 40 9.39 -2.07 4.46
CA ASN A 40 8.74 -1.00 5.21
C ASN A 40 8.51 0.17 4.26
N ASP A 41 7.35 0.81 4.32
CA ASP A 41 7.15 2.05 3.59
C ASP A 41 8.13 3.10 4.16
N ARG A 42 8.87 3.76 3.30
CA ARG A 42 9.86 4.75 3.71
C ARG A 42 9.21 6.01 4.30
N TYR A 43 7.98 6.30 3.87
CA TYR A 43 7.18 7.42 4.35
C TYR A 43 5.86 6.90 4.91
N PRO A 44 5.91 6.15 6.03
CA PRO A 44 4.73 5.45 6.52
C PRO A 44 3.67 6.43 6.99
N CYS A 45 2.41 6.15 6.69
CA CYS A 45 1.30 6.92 7.25
C CYS A 45 1.03 6.51 8.70
N VAL A 46 1.53 5.35 9.11
CA VAL A 46 1.45 4.85 10.48
C VAL A 46 2.57 3.84 10.68
N GLN A 47 3.02 3.66 11.90
CA GLN A 47 4.01 2.63 12.23
C GLN A 47 3.47 1.26 11.80
N GLY A 48 4.29 0.51 11.07
CA GLY A 48 3.90 -0.79 10.57
C GLY A 48 3.35 -0.78 9.14
N HIS A 49 3.29 0.36 8.49
CA HIS A 49 2.93 0.48 7.08
C HIS A 49 3.97 -0.26 6.23
N LYS A 50 3.52 -1.28 5.50
CA LYS A 50 4.36 -2.15 4.67
C LYS A 50 3.96 -2.05 3.21
N LEU A 51 4.92 -2.39 2.35
CA LEU A 51 4.69 -2.56 0.92
C LEU A 51 4.96 -4.01 0.55
N PHE A 52 3.98 -4.65 -0.05
CA PHE A 52 4.11 -6.00 -0.62
C PHE A 52 4.26 -5.82 -2.12
N ILE A 53 5.45 -6.14 -2.63
CA ILE A 53 5.85 -5.79 -3.99
C ILE A 53 6.05 -7.06 -4.79
N PRO A 54 5.22 -7.31 -5.82
CA PRO A 54 5.38 -8.50 -6.65
C PRO A 54 6.71 -8.47 -7.39
N LYS A 55 7.36 -9.62 -7.49
CA LYS A 55 8.65 -9.74 -8.18
C LYS A 55 8.52 -9.59 -9.69
N GLU A 56 7.33 -9.87 -10.23
CA GLU A 56 7.02 -9.66 -11.64
C GLU A 56 5.70 -8.91 -11.77
N ASN A 57 5.58 -8.14 -12.84
CA ASN A 57 4.40 -7.33 -13.10
C ASN A 57 3.39 -8.13 -13.92
N ASN A 58 2.68 -9.03 -13.25
CA ASN A 58 1.58 -9.79 -13.85
C ASN A 58 0.59 -10.19 -12.75
N SER A 59 -0.60 -10.63 -13.17
CA SER A 59 -1.69 -10.92 -12.25
C SER A 59 -1.38 -12.06 -11.28
N HIS A 60 -0.58 -13.04 -11.71
CA HIS A 60 -0.21 -14.15 -10.85
C HIS A 60 0.62 -13.67 -9.65
N PHE A 61 1.68 -12.90 -9.93
CA PHE A 61 2.54 -12.37 -8.88
C PHE A 61 1.83 -11.32 -8.01
N VAL A 62 1.02 -10.45 -8.63
CA VAL A 62 0.21 -9.47 -7.89
C VAL A 62 -0.78 -10.18 -6.97
N GLY A 63 -1.47 -11.20 -7.47
CA GLY A 63 -2.42 -11.98 -6.67
C GLY A 63 -1.76 -12.68 -5.49
N ARG A 64 -0.57 -13.26 -5.69
CA ARG A 64 0.19 -13.89 -4.61
C ARG A 64 0.64 -12.87 -3.57
N SER A 65 0.99 -11.67 -4.00
CA SER A 65 1.39 -10.59 -3.08
C SER A 65 0.23 -10.09 -2.25
N TYR A 66 -0.97 -9.97 -2.84
CA TYR A 66 -2.20 -9.67 -2.09
C TYR A 66 -2.50 -10.75 -1.05
N GLY A 67 -2.41 -12.02 -1.46
CA GLY A 67 -2.65 -13.14 -0.55
C GLY A 67 -1.69 -13.12 0.63
N MET A 68 -0.42 -12.82 0.38
CA MET A 68 0.57 -12.70 1.44
C MET A 68 0.25 -11.57 2.42
N ALA A 69 -0.17 -10.41 1.90
CA ALA A 69 -0.56 -9.27 2.75
C ALA A 69 -1.78 -9.60 3.60
N TYR A 70 -2.76 -10.29 3.03
CA TYR A 70 -3.95 -10.75 3.73
C TYR A 70 -3.59 -11.70 4.89
N ASP A 71 -2.77 -12.70 4.63
CA ASP A 71 -2.32 -13.65 5.65
C ASP A 71 -1.51 -12.96 6.74
N TYR A 72 -0.61 -12.08 6.34
CA TYR A 72 0.20 -11.29 7.26
C TYR A 72 -0.67 -10.50 8.24
N GLY A 73 -1.68 -9.79 7.70
CA GLY A 73 -2.59 -8.99 8.53
C GLY A 73 -3.40 -9.83 9.49
N ASN A 74 -3.94 -10.96 9.03
CA ASN A 74 -4.73 -11.84 9.89
C ASN A 74 -3.88 -12.48 10.99
N GLN A 75 -2.63 -12.81 10.72
CA GLN A 75 -1.71 -13.29 11.74
C GLN A 75 -1.45 -12.22 12.81
N LYS A 76 -1.28 -10.97 12.39
CA LYS A 76 -1.07 -9.84 13.30
C LYS A 76 -2.31 -9.58 14.18
N ILE A 77 -3.52 -9.69 13.62
CA ILE A 77 -4.75 -9.57 14.39
C ILE A 77 -4.83 -10.71 15.42
N LYS A 78 -4.56 -11.93 14.98
CA LYS A 78 -4.61 -13.11 15.85
C LYS A 78 -3.61 -13.02 16.99
N ALA A 79 -2.44 -12.44 16.73
CA ALA A 79 -1.41 -12.21 17.75
C ALA A 79 -1.72 -11.04 18.68
N GLY A 80 -2.80 -10.29 18.44
CA GLY A 80 -3.17 -9.13 19.24
C GLY A 80 -2.32 -7.90 19.02
N GLU A 81 -1.53 -7.87 17.94
CA GLU A 81 -0.65 -6.74 17.65
C GLU A 81 -1.36 -5.59 16.94
N ILE A 82 -2.40 -5.89 16.16
CA ILE A 82 -3.25 -4.93 15.48
C ILE A 82 -4.70 -5.34 15.62
N ASP A 83 -5.61 -4.42 15.35
CA ASP A 83 -7.06 -4.70 15.44
C ASP A 83 -7.70 -4.89 14.05
N GLY A 84 -7.07 -4.41 13.01
CA GLY A 84 -7.54 -4.50 11.64
C GLY A 84 -6.46 -4.04 10.67
N PHE A 85 -6.78 -4.06 9.38
CA PHE A 85 -5.85 -3.54 8.37
C PHE A 85 -6.59 -3.16 7.10
N ASN A 86 -5.98 -2.26 6.34
CA ASN A 86 -6.38 -1.97 4.97
C ASN A 86 -5.27 -2.45 4.04
N VAL A 87 -5.67 -3.09 2.94
CA VAL A 87 -4.77 -3.55 1.89
C VAL A 87 -5.26 -3.00 0.57
N GLY A 88 -4.38 -2.42 -0.22
CA GLY A 88 -4.75 -1.90 -1.52
C GLY A 88 -3.58 -1.42 -2.33
N MET A 89 -3.83 -1.12 -3.60
CA MET A 89 -2.82 -0.58 -4.49
C MET A 89 -3.43 0.49 -5.39
N ASN A 90 -2.57 1.38 -5.85
CA ASN A 90 -2.92 2.42 -6.80
C ASN A 90 -2.39 2.01 -8.18
N MET A 91 -3.25 1.99 -9.20
CA MET A 91 -2.85 1.75 -10.58
C MET A 91 -3.22 2.95 -11.42
N GLY A 92 -2.20 3.55 -12.02
CA GLY A 92 -2.36 4.74 -12.83
C GLY A 92 -2.18 6.02 -12.03
N GLU A 93 -1.76 7.07 -12.73
CA GLU A 93 -1.45 8.36 -12.13
C GLU A 93 -2.67 8.99 -11.47
N CYS A 94 -3.84 8.90 -12.12
CA CYS A 94 -5.08 9.46 -11.58
C CYS A 94 -5.58 8.75 -10.33
N ALA A 95 -5.10 7.52 -10.07
CA ALA A 95 -5.40 6.77 -8.85
C ALA A 95 -4.33 6.99 -7.75
N GLY A 96 -3.33 7.82 -8.03
CA GLY A 96 -2.30 8.15 -7.04
C GLY A 96 -1.03 7.34 -7.14
N GLN A 97 -0.82 6.57 -8.20
CA GLN A 97 0.40 5.80 -8.37
C GLN A 97 1.57 6.74 -8.70
N THR A 98 2.58 6.76 -7.84
CA THR A 98 3.78 7.57 -8.04
C THR A 98 5.00 6.75 -8.43
N ILE A 99 5.06 5.49 -8.02
CA ILE A 99 6.10 4.55 -8.43
C ILE A 99 5.44 3.56 -9.36
N LEU A 100 5.91 3.47 -10.60
CA LEU A 100 5.21 2.79 -11.69
C LEU A 100 5.45 1.28 -11.77
N TRP A 101 5.91 0.67 -10.68
CA TRP A 101 5.89 -0.77 -10.48
C TRP A 101 4.73 -1.10 -9.53
N PRO A 102 3.94 -2.16 -9.77
CA PRO A 102 2.84 -2.49 -8.87
C PRO A 102 3.33 -2.73 -7.46
N HIS A 103 2.63 -2.19 -6.48
CA HIS A 103 2.97 -2.39 -5.08
C HIS A 103 1.70 -2.27 -4.24
N ILE A 104 1.60 -3.14 -3.26
CA ILE A 104 0.42 -3.30 -2.42
C ILE A 104 0.74 -2.73 -1.06
N HIS A 105 -0.03 -1.72 -0.66
CA HIS A 105 0.08 -1.12 0.66
C HIS A 105 -0.61 -2.01 1.68
N PHE A 106 0.06 -2.23 2.80
CA PHE A 106 -0.51 -2.83 3.99
C PHE A 106 -0.48 -1.79 5.10
N ILE A 107 -1.66 -1.39 5.59
CA ILE A 107 -1.79 -0.35 6.60
C ILE A 107 -2.47 -0.95 7.83
N PRO A 108 -1.73 -1.13 8.94
CA PRO A 108 -2.34 -1.66 10.17
C PRO A 108 -3.30 -0.64 10.76
N ARG A 109 -4.39 -1.13 11.33
CA ARG A 109 -5.39 -0.31 11.97
C ARG A 109 -5.56 -0.72 13.42
N HIS A 110 -5.81 0.25 14.27
CA HIS A 110 -6.05 0.05 15.70
C HIS A 110 -7.39 0.66 16.07
N ARG A 111 -8.03 0.12 17.10
CA ARG A 111 -9.28 0.68 17.62
C ARG A 111 -9.05 2.13 17.99
N ASN A 112 -9.97 3.00 17.60
CA ASN A 112 -9.93 4.43 17.88
C ASN A 112 -8.80 5.20 17.18
N ASP A 113 -8.15 4.62 16.16
CA ASP A 113 -7.17 5.35 15.34
C ASP A 113 -7.85 6.34 14.38
N SER A 114 -9.16 6.21 14.21
CA SER A 114 -9.99 7.13 13.43
C SER A 114 -11.35 7.24 14.07
N LYS A 115 -11.90 8.45 14.11
CA LYS A 115 -13.25 8.69 14.62
C LYS A 115 -14.32 8.11 13.69
N GLU A 116 -14.05 8.14 12.39
CA GLU A 116 -14.97 7.69 11.35
C GLU A 116 -14.18 6.86 10.32
N PRO A 117 -13.98 5.56 10.59
CA PRO A 117 -13.24 4.74 9.64
C PRO A 117 -14.05 4.57 8.35
N GLY A 118 -13.55 5.16 7.26
CA GLY A 118 -14.25 5.16 5.98
C GLY A 118 -13.80 4.08 5.00
N GLY A 119 -12.65 3.48 5.26
CA GLY A 119 -12.11 2.41 4.44
C GLY A 119 -11.71 2.85 3.02
N ILE A 120 -11.68 1.88 2.13
CA ILE A 120 -11.24 2.06 0.73
C ILE A 120 -12.08 3.08 -0.04
N ARG A 121 -13.36 3.22 0.30
CA ARG A 121 -14.24 4.18 -0.39
C ARG A 121 -13.71 5.61 -0.35
N LEU A 122 -12.93 5.96 0.67
CA LEU A 122 -12.33 7.29 0.80
C LEU A 122 -11.19 7.55 -0.19
N ALA A 123 -10.76 6.54 -0.95
CA ALA A 123 -9.77 6.73 -2.01
C ALA A 123 -10.33 7.58 -3.16
N HIS A 124 -11.64 7.61 -3.35
CA HIS A 124 -12.27 8.45 -4.36
C HIS A 124 -12.84 9.71 -3.71
N PRO A 125 -12.70 10.92 -4.32
CA PRO A 125 -13.22 12.16 -3.74
C PRO A 125 -14.73 12.16 -3.48
N SER A 126 -15.47 11.34 -4.23
CA SER A 126 -16.93 11.20 -4.06
C SER A 126 -17.29 10.05 -3.11
N GLY A 127 -16.31 9.42 -2.48
CA GLY A 127 -16.56 8.31 -1.56
C GLY A 127 -17.29 8.79 -0.32
N ASP A 128 -18.37 8.10 0.03
CA ASP A 128 -19.18 8.38 1.20
C ASP A 128 -19.33 7.11 2.02
N HIS A 129 -18.86 7.14 3.26
CA HIS A 129 -18.94 6.02 4.18
C HIS A 129 -20.06 6.19 5.22
N LYS A 130 -20.73 7.35 5.23
CA LYS A 130 -21.73 7.65 6.25
C LYS A 130 -23.11 7.07 5.93
N GLN A 131 -23.42 6.93 4.66
CA GLN A 131 -24.73 6.45 4.19
C GLN A 131 -24.68 5.00 3.72
N HIS A 132 -23.49 4.44 3.51
CA HIS A 132 -23.31 3.11 2.94
C HIS A 132 -22.26 2.34 3.70
N TYR A 133 -22.61 1.15 4.15
CA TYR A 133 -21.69 0.21 4.84
C TYR A 133 -21.00 0.82 6.05
#